data_713fabd1e0e9b2f344cbe65d2bfb0e20
#
_entry.id   713fabd1e0e9b2f344cbe65d2bfb0e20
#
_cell.length_a   1.000
_cell.length_b   1.000
_cell.length_c   1.000
_cell.angle_alpha   90.00
_cell.angle_beta   90.00
_cell.angle_gamma   90.00
#
_symmetry.space_group_name_H-M   'P 1'
#
loop_
_entity.id
_entity.type
_entity.pdbx_description
1 polymer ?
#
loop_
_entity_poly.entity_id
_entity_poly.type
_entity_poly.pdbx_seq_one_letter_code
_entity_poly.pdbx_strand_id
1 'polypeptide(L)'
;MEAKAKARYVRSSARKIRRVAELVKGKRVTYALSVLSYTPKYAAQILEKTIKSAAANALAREGTARLKAEDLLVKNISVDGGPIMKRIRPMGMGRAYLIRKRSAHLTVVLEEDERARHLRELQAQAAKVTSKPEKKKSKTTSARAKTKQPEGK
;
A
#
# COMPACT_ATOMS: atom_id res chain seq x y z
N MET A 1 6.85 -11.37 -7.45
CA MET A 1 7.89 -10.94 -6.49
C MET A 1 7.35 -10.94 -5.05
N GLU A 2 8.18 -11.27 -4.03
CA GLU A 2 7.75 -11.23 -2.62
C GLU A 2 8.57 -10.23 -1.80
N ALA A 3 7.90 -9.31 -1.11
CA ALA A 3 8.51 -8.41 -0.15
C ALA A 3 8.02 -8.72 1.27
N LYS A 4 8.93 -8.66 2.24
CA LYS A 4 8.65 -9.04 3.63
C LYS A 4 9.03 -7.91 4.59
N ALA A 5 8.19 -7.71 5.62
CA ALA A 5 8.53 -6.91 6.79
C ALA A 5 8.15 -7.63 8.08
N LYS A 6 8.95 -7.43 9.12
CA LYS A 6 8.75 -8.07 10.44
C LYS A 6 8.73 -7.01 11.53
N ALA A 7 7.70 -7.05 12.39
CA ALA A 7 7.65 -6.30 13.64
C ALA A 7 7.77 -7.28 14.82
N ARG A 8 8.85 -7.18 15.58
CA ARG A 8 9.14 -8.08 16.70
C ARG A 8 8.77 -7.42 18.04
N TYR A 9 8.41 -8.25 19.03
CA TYR A 9 8.12 -7.84 20.41
C TYR A 9 6.99 -6.79 20.54
N VAL A 10 5.99 -6.88 19.67
CA VAL A 10 4.82 -6.00 19.71
C VAL A 10 4.06 -6.23 21.02
N ARG A 11 3.80 -5.15 21.79
CA ARG A 11 3.12 -5.19 23.10
C ARG A 11 1.62 -5.41 22.96
N SER A 12 1.23 -6.51 22.30
CA SER A 12 -0.15 -6.93 22.12
C SER A 12 -0.24 -8.45 22.08
N SER A 13 -1.41 -8.99 22.40
CA SER A 13 -1.65 -10.44 22.27
C SER A 13 -1.80 -10.81 20.80
N ALA A 14 -1.15 -11.90 20.36
CA ALA A 14 -1.27 -12.44 19.01
C ALA A 14 -2.73 -12.64 18.58
N ARG A 15 -3.61 -13.09 19.49
CA ARG A 15 -5.04 -13.29 19.26
C ARG A 15 -5.76 -12.01 18.81
N LYS A 16 -5.40 -10.85 19.41
CA LYS A 16 -5.98 -9.55 19.04
C LYS A 16 -5.51 -9.09 17.67
N ILE A 17 -4.24 -9.33 17.35
CA ILE A 17 -3.66 -8.93 16.05
C ILE A 17 -4.21 -9.83 14.94
N ARG A 18 -4.32 -11.14 15.14
CA ARG A 18 -4.87 -12.09 14.13
C ARG A 18 -6.26 -11.69 13.67
N ARG A 19 -7.15 -11.33 14.61
CA ARG A 19 -8.51 -10.88 14.28
C ARG A 19 -8.54 -9.68 13.34
N VAL A 20 -7.60 -8.74 13.45
CA VAL A 20 -7.51 -7.59 12.56
C VAL A 20 -6.77 -7.97 11.25
N ALA A 21 -5.79 -8.86 11.32
CA ALA A 21 -5.06 -9.35 10.15
C ALA A 21 -5.98 -10.06 9.14
N GLU A 22 -6.98 -10.78 9.60
CA GLU A 22 -7.99 -11.46 8.76
C GLU A 22 -8.77 -10.49 7.87
N LEU A 23 -8.99 -9.24 8.31
CA LEU A 23 -9.72 -8.22 7.55
C LEU A 23 -8.95 -7.77 6.30
N VAL A 24 -7.62 -7.83 6.33
CA VAL A 24 -6.74 -7.28 5.28
C VAL A 24 -5.99 -8.34 4.50
N LYS A 25 -6.02 -9.59 4.92
CA LYS A 25 -5.41 -10.70 4.20
C LYS A 25 -6.06 -10.88 2.82
N GLY A 26 -5.24 -11.04 1.77
CA GLY A 26 -5.71 -11.20 0.40
C GLY A 26 -6.24 -9.92 -0.27
N LYS A 27 -6.05 -8.74 0.36
CA LYS A 27 -6.49 -7.45 -0.19
C LYS A 27 -5.32 -6.67 -0.77
N ARG A 28 -5.61 -5.74 -1.70
CA ARG A 28 -4.61 -4.78 -2.21
C ARG A 28 -4.12 -3.88 -1.08
N VAL A 29 -2.86 -3.48 -1.13
CA VAL A 29 -2.22 -2.69 -0.06
C VAL A 29 -2.96 -1.37 0.16
N THR A 30 -3.38 -0.65 -0.89
CA THR A 30 -4.13 0.60 -0.77
C THR A 30 -5.45 0.42 -0.04
N TYR A 31 -6.23 -0.61 -0.41
CA TYR A 31 -7.48 -0.95 0.28
C TYR A 31 -7.24 -1.42 1.72
N ALA A 32 -6.21 -2.23 1.96
CA ALA A 32 -5.84 -2.70 3.29
C ALA A 32 -5.49 -1.53 4.23
N LEU A 33 -4.75 -0.53 3.74
CA LEU A 33 -4.41 0.66 4.51
C LEU A 33 -5.64 1.51 4.84
N SER A 34 -6.57 1.70 3.89
CA SER A 34 -7.82 2.43 4.16
C SER A 34 -8.69 1.73 5.19
N VAL A 35 -8.86 0.40 5.13
CA VAL A 35 -9.60 -0.37 6.14
C VAL A 35 -8.95 -0.27 7.52
N LEU A 36 -7.62 -0.34 7.60
CA LEU A 36 -6.89 -0.24 8.87
C LEU A 36 -6.99 1.15 9.51
N SER A 37 -6.98 2.22 8.71
CA SER A 37 -7.11 3.60 9.22
C SER A 37 -8.47 3.85 9.88
N TYR A 38 -9.55 3.25 9.37
CA TYR A 38 -10.89 3.34 9.96
C TYR A 38 -11.13 2.38 11.13
N THR A 39 -10.24 1.39 11.33
CA THR A 39 -10.43 0.38 12.39
C THR A 39 -9.97 0.92 13.75
N PRO A 40 -10.84 1.17 14.75
CA PRO A 40 -10.46 1.73 16.04
C PRO A 40 -9.84 0.68 16.98
N LYS A 41 -8.77 0.03 16.52
CA LYS A 41 -8.04 -1.01 17.26
C LYS A 41 -6.55 -0.70 17.27
N TYR A 42 -5.91 -0.79 18.44
CA TYR A 42 -4.45 -0.65 18.55
C TYR A 42 -3.67 -1.58 17.61
N ALA A 43 -4.19 -2.79 17.38
CA ALA A 43 -3.59 -3.75 16.45
C ALA A 43 -3.58 -3.24 14.99
N ALA A 44 -4.55 -2.41 14.59
CA ALA A 44 -4.62 -1.84 13.24
C ALA A 44 -3.45 -0.89 12.99
N GLN A 45 -3.11 -0.03 13.94
CA GLN A 45 -1.97 0.90 13.81
C GLN A 45 -0.64 0.17 13.61
N ILE A 46 -0.45 -0.98 14.28
CA ILE A 46 0.75 -1.78 14.16
C ILE A 46 0.82 -2.45 12.78
N LEU A 47 -0.30 -3.04 12.34
CA LEU A 47 -0.42 -3.66 11.02
C LEU A 47 -0.19 -2.64 9.90
N GLU A 48 -0.79 -1.45 10.01
CA GLU A 48 -0.61 -0.36 9.07
C GLU A 48 0.87 0.01 8.89
N LYS A 49 1.59 0.24 10.01
CA LYS A 49 3.02 0.55 9.97
C LYS A 49 3.85 -0.58 9.34
N THR A 50 3.51 -1.83 9.65
CA THR A 50 4.24 -3.00 9.12
C THR A 50 3.97 -3.19 7.64
N ILE A 51 2.73 -2.98 7.17
CA ILE A 51 2.37 -3.05 5.74
C ILE A 51 3.05 -1.91 4.96
N LYS A 52 3.07 -0.68 5.50
CA LYS A 52 3.81 0.45 4.90
C LYS A 52 5.30 0.13 4.77
N SER A 53 5.90 -0.46 5.80
CA SER A 53 7.31 -0.88 5.75
C SER A 53 7.54 -1.99 4.71
N ALA A 54 6.64 -2.96 4.59
CA ALA A 54 6.74 -4.01 3.58
C ALA A 54 6.61 -3.44 2.15
N ALA A 55 5.69 -2.48 1.94
CA ALA A 55 5.54 -1.79 0.66
C ALA A 55 6.78 -0.97 0.30
N ALA A 56 7.36 -0.24 1.25
CA ALA A 56 8.61 0.48 1.04
C ALA A 56 9.78 -0.47 0.69
N ASN A 57 9.86 -1.63 1.34
CA ASN A 57 10.85 -2.66 1.02
C ASN A 57 10.67 -3.23 -0.40
N ALA A 58 9.41 -3.39 -0.86
CA ALA A 58 9.11 -3.80 -2.23
C ALA A 58 9.62 -2.78 -3.25
N LEU A 59 9.26 -1.50 -3.03
CA LEU A 59 9.66 -0.40 -3.90
C LEU A 59 11.18 -0.19 -3.93
N ALA A 60 11.86 -0.36 -2.80
CA ALA A 60 13.32 -0.25 -2.72
C ALA A 60 14.05 -1.36 -3.49
N ARG A 61 13.48 -2.56 -3.58
CA ARG A 61 14.08 -3.70 -4.28
C ARG A 61 13.90 -3.64 -5.79
N GLU A 62 12.72 -3.28 -6.27
CA GLU A 62 12.35 -3.28 -7.70
C GLU A 62 12.53 -1.92 -8.37
N GLY A 63 12.64 -0.86 -7.59
CA GLY A 63 12.64 0.52 -8.07
C GLY A 63 11.24 1.07 -8.27
N THR A 64 11.06 2.35 -7.93
CA THR A 64 9.78 3.06 -8.01
C THR A 64 9.25 3.25 -9.44
N ALA A 65 10.13 3.11 -10.45
CA ALA A 65 9.76 3.22 -11.86
C ALA A 65 8.91 2.03 -12.34
N ARG A 66 9.17 0.83 -11.78
CA ARG A 66 8.54 -0.42 -12.22
C ARG A 66 7.30 -0.79 -11.40
N LEU A 67 7.36 -0.57 -10.09
CA LEU A 67 6.34 -1.00 -9.13
C LEU A 67 5.70 0.20 -8.43
N LYS A 68 4.38 0.19 -8.29
CA LYS A 68 3.63 1.13 -7.46
C LYS A 68 3.01 0.41 -6.27
N ALA A 69 2.75 1.14 -5.20
CA ALA A 69 2.08 0.58 -4.02
C ALA A 69 0.68 0.01 -4.32
N GLU A 70 0.05 0.49 -5.41
CA GLU A 70 -1.26 0.05 -5.89
C GLU A 70 -1.23 -1.36 -6.51
N ASP A 71 -0.06 -1.78 -7.00
CA ASP A 71 0.14 -3.09 -7.65
C ASP A 71 0.47 -4.20 -6.64
N LEU A 72 0.52 -3.87 -5.33
CA LEU A 72 0.87 -4.81 -4.28
C LEU A 72 -0.37 -5.42 -3.62
N LEU A 73 -0.31 -6.73 -3.38
CA LEU A 73 -1.31 -7.52 -2.69
C LEU A 73 -0.75 -8.08 -1.38
N VAL A 74 -1.57 -8.10 -0.34
CA VAL A 74 -1.22 -8.73 0.95
C VAL A 74 -1.38 -10.24 0.82
N LYS A 75 -0.31 -10.97 0.50
CA LYS A 75 -0.32 -12.42 0.33
C LYS A 75 -0.62 -13.14 1.65
N ASN A 76 0.18 -12.84 2.66
CA ASN A 76 0.04 -13.51 3.96
C ASN A 76 0.47 -12.60 5.12
N ILE A 77 -0.21 -12.78 6.25
CA ILE A 77 0.14 -12.15 7.53
C ILE A 77 0.25 -13.28 8.56
N SER A 78 1.46 -13.51 9.06
CA SER A 78 1.73 -14.45 10.15
C SER A 78 1.87 -13.67 11.47
N VAL A 79 1.22 -14.15 12.51
CA VAL A 79 1.26 -13.56 13.85
C VAL A 79 1.58 -14.65 14.87
N ASP A 80 2.78 -14.60 15.40
CA ASP A 80 3.30 -15.58 16.34
C ASP A 80 3.31 -15.04 17.76
N GLY A 81 3.21 -15.93 18.76
CA GLY A 81 3.31 -15.55 20.17
C GLY A 81 4.75 -15.21 20.52
N GLY A 82 4.95 -14.08 21.17
CA GLY A 82 6.24 -13.70 21.75
C GLY A 82 6.33 -14.01 23.25
N PRO A 83 7.42 -13.61 23.92
CA PRO A 83 7.64 -13.83 25.34
C PRO A 83 6.56 -13.15 26.19
N ILE A 84 6.23 -13.78 27.31
CA ILE A 84 5.22 -13.34 28.24
C ILE A 84 5.90 -12.78 29.50
N MET A 85 5.67 -11.50 29.78
CA MET A 85 6.14 -10.90 31.05
C MET A 85 5.08 -11.13 32.12
N LYS A 86 5.46 -11.80 33.19
CA LYS A 86 4.61 -12.02 34.36
C LYS A 86 4.66 -10.79 35.27
N ARG A 87 3.52 -10.36 35.79
CA ARG A 87 3.36 -9.29 36.80
C ARG A 87 2.41 -9.76 37.87
N ILE A 88 2.57 -9.26 39.07
CA ILE A 88 1.74 -9.61 40.21
C ILE A 88 0.83 -8.41 40.48
N ARG A 89 -0.44 -8.68 40.73
CA ARG A 89 -1.41 -7.73 41.25
C ARG A 89 -1.78 -8.16 42.66
N PRO A 90 -1.40 -7.38 43.69
CA PRO A 90 -1.81 -7.65 45.07
C PRO A 90 -3.34 -7.50 45.20
N MET A 91 -3.92 -8.35 46.02
CA MET A 91 -5.34 -8.35 46.38
C MET A 91 -5.50 -8.45 47.86
N GLY A 92 -6.69 -8.23 48.39
CA GLY A 92 -6.99 -8.38 49.79
C GLY A 92 -6.69 -9.75 50.39
N MET A 93 -6.51 -9.84 51.68
CA MET A 93 -6.21 -11.06 52.44
C MET A 93 -4.94 -11.80 52.00
N GLY A 94 -3.87 -11.04 51.63
CA GLY A 94 -2.58 -11.63 51.24
C GLY A 94 -2.58 -12.39 49.90
N ARG A 95 -3.65 -12.33 49.09
CA ARG A 95 -3.72 -13.00 47.79
C ARG A 95 -2.99 -12.18 46.73
N ALA A 96 -2.43 -12.88 45.75
CA ALA A 96 -1.76 -12.25 44.60
C ALA A 96 -2.23 -12.91 43.29
N TYR A 97 -2.62 -12.10 42.31
CA TYR A 97 -3.00 -12.58 40.98
C TYR A 97 -1.94 -12.31 39.94
N LEU A 98 -1.68 -13.31 39.09
CA LEU A 98 -0.72 -13.22 38.01
C LEU A 98 -1.28 -12.54 36.78
N ILE A 99 -0.73 -11.40 36.39
CA ILE A 99 -1.01 -10.70 35.14
C ILE A 99 0.00 -11.11 34.08
N ARG A 100 -0.46 -11.68 32.96
CA ARG A 100 0.38 -12.06 31.82
C ARG A 100 0.40 -10.95 30.78
N LYS A 101 1.45 -10.14 30.73
CA LYS A 101 1.69 -9.14 29.68
C LYS A 101 2.26 -9.86 28.45
N ARG A 102 1.39 -10.16 27.47
CA ARG A 102 1.76 -10.91 26.25
C ARG A 102 2.39 -9.99 25.23
N SER A 103 3.35 -10.52 24.45
CA SER A 103 3.85 -9.91 23.23
C SER A 103 3.59 -10.82 22.03
N ALA A 104 3.79 -10.27 20.83
CA ALA A 104 3.63 -11.01 19.59
C ALA A 104 4.71 -10.57 18.57
N HIS A 105 4.98 -11.45 17.62
CA HIS A 105 5.79 -11.18 16.43
C HIS A 105 4.87 -11.17 15.22
N LEU A 106 5.01 -10.16 14.37
CA LEU A 106 4.21 -9.97 13.18
C LEU A 106 5.13 -10.06 11.96
N THR A 107 4.76 -10.87 11.00
CA THR A 107 5.43 -10.97 9.70
C THR A 107 4.39 -10.74 8.60
N VAL A 108 4.61 -9.74 7.76
CA VAL A 108 3.77 -9.43 6.60
C VAL A 108 4.55 -9.79 5.34
N VAL A 109 3.88 -10.47 4.42
CA VAL A 109 4.39 -10.84 3.09
C VAL A 109 3.48 -10.19 2.06
N LEU A 110 4.06 -9.36 1.22
CA LEU A 110 3.39 -8.75 0.07
C LEU A 110 3.85 -9.44 -1.21
N GLU A 111 2.96 -9.51 -2.18
CA GLU A 111 3.21 -10.03 -3.52
C GLU A 111 2.74 -9.02 -4.56
N GLU A 112 3.34 -9.02 -5.72
CA GLU A 112 2.93 -8.20 -6.86
C GLU A 112 1.63 -8.76 -7.45
N ASP A 113 0.62 -7.91 -7.64
CA ASP A 113 -0.61 -8.24 -8.36
C ASP A 113 -0.39 -8.04 -9.87
N GLU A 114 -0.05 -9.11 -10.58
CA GLU A 114 0.19 -9.10 -12.03
C GLU A 114 -1.02 -8.57 -12.82
N ARG A 115 -2.24 -8.82 -12.34
CA ARG A 115 -3.47 -8.33 -12.98
C ARG A 115 -3.60 -6.80 -12.89
N ALA A 116 -3.30 -6.23 -11.72
CA ALA A 116 -3.33 -4.78 -11.53
C ALA A 116 -2.28 -4.09 -12.40
N ARG A 117 -1.08 -4.69 -12.48
CA ARG A 117 -0.01 -4.21 -13.34
C ARG A 117 -0.42 -4.21 -14.82
N HIS A 118 -0.95 -5.31 -15.33
CA HIS A 118 -1.39 -5.42 -16.72
C HIS A 118 -2.49 -4.41 -17.06
N LEU A 119 -3.48 -4.22 -16.18
CA LEU A 119 -4.52 -3.22 -16.36
C LEU A 119 -3.95 -1.79 -16.43
N ARG A 120 -2.97 -1.48 -15.59
CA ARG A 120 -2.29 -0.18 -15.59
C ARG A 120 -1.51 0.05 -16.90
N GLU A 121 -0.82 -0.97 -17.39
CA GLU A 121 -0.09 -0.93 -18.66
C GLU A 121 -1.04 -0.67 -19.85
N LEU A 122 -2.19 -1.33 -19.87
CA LEU A 122 -3.23 -1.09 -20.88
C LEU A 122 -3.80 0.33 -20.82
N GLN A 123 -4.07 0.85 -19.62
CA GLN A 123 -4.55 2.23 -19.43
C GLN A 123 -3.50 3.26 -19.86
N ALA A 124 -2.23 3.02 -19.54
CA ALA A 124 -1.13 3.90 -19.96
C ALA A 124 -0.95 3.90 -21.50
N GLN A 125 -1.14 2.77 -22.16
CA GLN A 125 -1.12 2.68 -23.62
C GLN A 125 -2.32 3.42 -24.24
N ALA A 126 -3.52 3.25 -23.70
CA ALA A 126 -4.72 3.96 -24.17
C ALA A 126 -4.58 5.48 -24.01
N ALA A 127 -4.03 5.95 -22.89
CA ALA A 127 -3.76 7.38 -22.68
C ALA A 127 -2.73 7.96 -23.65
N LYS A 128 -1.73 7.17 -24.05
CA LYS A 128 -0.73 7.58 -25.07
C LYS A 128 -1.31 7.67 -26.47
N VAL A 129 -2.31 6.83 -26.79
CA VAL A 129 -3.00 6.84 -28.09
C VAL A 129 -3.92 8.06 -28.21
N THR A 130 -4.63 8.44 -27.14
CA THR A 130 -5.53 9.60 -27.12
C THR A 130 -4.79 10.95 -27.11
N SER A 131 -3.55 11.01 -26.65
CA SER A 131 -2.75 12.25 -26.61
C SER A 131 -2.01 12.58 -27.94
N LYS A 132 -2.14 11.75 -29.00
CA LYS A 132 -1.36 11.89 -30.23
C LYS A 132 -2.04 12.54 -31.47
N PRO A 133 -3.33 12.94 -31.54
CA PRO A 133 -3.89 13.45 -32.80
C PRO A 133 -3.97 14.95 -33.00
N GLU A 134 -3.49 15.84 -32.11
CA GLU A 134 -3.75 17.31 -32.33
C GLU A 134 -2.60 18.16 -32.89
N LYS A 135 -1.43 17.59 -33.20
CA LYS A 135 -0.28 18.40 -33.69
C LYS A 135 -0.08 18.47 -35.21
N LYS A 136 -1.03 17.99 -36.05
CA LYS A 136 -0.87 17.98 -37.52
C LYS A 136 -1.89 18.81 -38.34
N LYS A 137 -2.74 19.65 -37.72
CA LYS A 137 -3.75 20.43 -38.49
C LYS A 137 -3.60 21.96 -38.47
N SER A 138 -2.50 22.55 -38.04
CA SER A 138 -2.36 24.01 -38.01
C SER A 138 -1.19 24.61 -38.82
N LYS A 139 -0.77 23.98 -39.92
CA LYS A 139 0.30 24.53 -40.77
C LYS A 139 0.00 24.67 -42.25
N THR A 140 -1.27 24.74 -42.69
CA THR A 140 -1.58 24.86 -44.12
C THR A 140 -2.63 25.93 -44.47
N THR A 141 -2.74 27.05 -43.76
CA THR A 141 -3.63 28.16 -44.18
C THR A 141 -3.05 29.54 -43.90
N SER A 142 -1.75 29.72 -44.11
CA SER A 142 -1.13 31.05 -43.97
C SER A 142 -0.26 31.48 -45.19
N ALA A 143 -0.55 30.99 -46.40
CA ALA A 143 0.22 31.32 -47.58
C ALA A 143 -0.66 31.61 -48.79
N ARG A 144 -1.68 32.49 -48.67
CA ARG A 144 -2.37 33.01 -49.85
C ARG A 144 -3.17 34.31 -49.57
N ALA A 145 -2.53 35.42 -49.25
CA ALA A 145 -3.08 36.76 -49.36
C ALA A 145 -1.96 37.82 -49.31
N LYS A 146 -1.17 37.86 -50.35
CA LYS A 146 -0.38 39.07 -50.69
C LYS A 146 -0.19 39.08 -52.20
N THR A 147 -1.11 39.67 -52.92
CA THR A 147 -0.87 40.36 -54.21
C THR A 147 -2.22 40.91 -54.69
N LYS A 148 -2.44 42.21 -54.55
CA LYS A 148 -2.98 43.13 -55.52
C LYS A 148 -3.35 44.46 -54.85
N GLN A 149 -2.46 45.43 -54.93
CA GLN A 149 -2.86 46.80 -55.15
C GLN A 149 -3.01 46.98 -56.63
N PRO A 150 -3.95 47.83 -57.11
CA PRO A 150 -3.69 48.68 -58.23
C PRO A 150 -3.74 50.17 -57.82
N GLU A 151 -2.77 50.88 -58.37
CA GLU A 151 -2.73 52.34 -58.48
C GLU A 151 -3.93 52.89 -59.26
N GLY A 152 -4.18 54.17 -59.03
CA GLY A 152 -4.89 54.97 -60.01
C GLY A 152 -5.73 56.10 -59.46
N LYS A 153 -5.11 57.35 -59.53
CA LYS A 153 -5.60 58.71 -59.64
C LYS A 153 -6.10 59.38 -58.39
#